data_a780dd56a8d53717c1d68044e73a401d
#
_entry.id   a780dd56a8d53717c1d68044e73a401d
#
_cell.length_a   1.000
_cell.length_b   1.000
_cell.length_c   1.000
_cell.angle_alpha   90.00
_cell.angle_beta   90.00
_cell.angle_gamma   90.00
#
_symmetry.space_group_name_H-M   'P 1'
#
loop_
_entity.id
_entity.type
_entity.pdbx_description
1 polymer ?
#
loop_
_entity_poly.entity_id
_entity_poly.type
_entity_poly.pdbx_seq_one_letter_code
_entity_poly.pdbx_strand_id
1 'polypeptide(L)'
;MNRQVDPLPIDSTSYSLSSKPPAPSERREGTRHLSLFRVGAITVNGRRELCLIKNISEGGMLIRPYCDLAAGTPLIIELKTGCSVPCTVSWRRDGSVGVEFETPVDVVEILSTAQEGPRPRMPRIEVDCFATVRDGGRVYRMRVHDVSQGGVKLESDVIVESGADLVVSLPGLEPQAAAVRWSEDGFLGVTFNRLLPLSDLVDWLRATREQLCAA
;
A
#
# COMPACT_ATOMS: atom_id res chain seq x y z
N MET A 1 24.93 29.88 -43.41
CA MET A 1 24.57 30.42 -42.09
C MET A 1 23.52 29.51 -41.47
N ASN A 2 23.97 28.53 -40.69
CA ASN A 2 23.12 27.55 -40.03
C ASN A 2 22.81 28.06 -38.63
N ARG A 3 21.56 28.42 -38.37
CA ARG A 3 21.12 28.76 -37.02
C ARG A 3 20.78 27.48 -36.31
N GLN A 4 21.62 27.13 -35.37
CA GLN A 4 21.39 26.07 -34.39
C GLN A 4 20.29 26.57 -33.42
N VAL A 5 19.16 25.90 -33.42
CA VAL A 5 18.05 26.15 -32.47
C VAL A 5 18.32 25.31 -31.26
N ASP A 6 18.68 25.91 -30.13
CA ASP A 6 18.78 25.25 -28.85
C ASP A 6 17.40 24.71 -28.42
N PRO A 7 17.28 23.45 -27.95
CA PRO A 7 16.04 22.97 -27.42
C PRO A 7 15.71 23.67 -26.10
N LEU A 8 14.53 24.27 -26.04
CA LEU A 8 13.99 24.87 -24.82
C LEU A 8 13.91 23.77 -23.70
N PRO A 9 14.28 24.10 -22.46
CA PRO A 9 14.14 23.17 -21.36
C PRO A 9 12.66 22.82 -21.17
N ILE A 10 12.36 21.52 -21.15
CA ILE A 10 11.03 21.00 -20.82
C ILE A 10 10.84 21.21 -19.31
N ASP A 11 10.22 22.32 -18.97
CA ASP A 11 9.81 22.60 -17.61
C ASP A 11 8.57 21.74 -17.29
N SER A 12 8.75 20.66 -16.52
CA SER A 12 7.68 19.79 -16.07
C SER A 12 6.91 20.45 -14.92
N THR A 13 6.26 21.56 -15.19
CA THR A 13 5.34 22.20 -14.26
C THR A 13 3.98 21.51 -14.33
N SER A 14 3.52 20.95 -13.21
CA SER A 14 2.14 20.50 -13.02
C SER A 14 1.20 21.70 -13.26
N TYR A 15 0.48 21.69 -14.36
CA TYR A 15 -0.53 22.71 -14.63
C TYR A 15 -1.69 22.55 -13.66
N SER A 16 -1.87 23.53 -12.78
CA SER A 16 -3.12 23.75 -12.06
C SER A 16 -4.14 24.31 -13.05
N LEU A 17 -5.36 23.77 -13.07
CA LEU A 17 -6.49 24.31 -13.85
C LEU A 17 -7.01 25.66 -13.31
N SER A 18 -6.35 26.28 -12.35
CA SER A 18 -6.67 27.62 -11.89
C SER A 18 -5.95 28.66 -12.74
N SER A 19 -6.67 29.69 -13.16
CA SER A 19 -6.19 30.80 -13.97
C SER A 19 -5.17 31.73 -13.28
N LYS A 20 -4.74 31.41 -12.05
CA LYS A 20 -3.64 32.08 -11.33
C LYS A 20 -2.62 31.05 -10.90
N PRO A 21 -1.35 31.18 -11.32
CA PRO A 21 -0.29 30.33 -10.78
C PRO A 21 -0.22 30.56 -9.25
N PRO A 22 -0.10 29.49 -8.45
CA PRO A 22 0.09 29.64 -7.02
C PRO A 22 1.41 30.39 -6.77
N ALA A 23 1.37 31.38 -5.89
CA ALA A 23 2.58 32.08 -5.47
C ALA A 23 3.59 31.06 -4.90
N PRO A 24 4.90 31.16 -5.24
CA PRO A 24 5.90 30.27 -4.68
C PRO A 24 5.87 30.38 -3.15
N SER A 25 5.56 29.28 -2.46
CA SER A 25 5.66 29.30 -1.00
C SER A 25 7.14 29.18 -0.63
N GLU A 26 7.73 30.23 -0.09
CA GLU A 26 9.12 30.32 0.39
C GLU A 26 9.47 29.37 1.56
N ARG A 27 8.59 28.41 1.91
CA ARG A 27 8.77 27.47 3.03
C ARG A 27 9.24 26.07 2.64
N ARG A 28 9.73 25.87 1.42
CA ARG A 28 10.12 24.53 0.95
C ARG A 28 11.61 24.41 0.81
N GLU A 29 12.28 24.02 1.86
CA GLU A 29 13.65 23.52 1.83
C GLU A 29 13.59 22.03 1.40
N GLY A 30 14.09 21.71 0.20
CA GLY A 30 14.23 20.33 -0.27
C GLY A 30 13.67 20.04 -1.66
N THR A 31 14.45 19.31 -2.44
CA THR A 31 14.09 18.83 -3.79
C THR A 31 13.04 17.75 -3.69
N ARG A 32 11.87 17.92 -4.31
CA ARG A 32 10.87 16.86 -4.41
C ARG A 32 11.35 15.81 -5.39
N HIS A 33 11.61 14.62 -4.90
CA HIS A 33 11.90 13.47 -5.74
C HIS A 33 10.61 12.74 -6.07
N LEU A 34 10.34 12.58 -7.35
CA LEU A 34 9.39 11.66 -8.02
C LEU A 34 7.97 11.52 -7.44
N SER A 35 7.00 11.66 -8.32
CA SER A 35 5.62 11.21 -8.09
C SER A 35 5.60 9.68 -8.07
N LEU A 36 5.37 9.11 -6.90
CA LEU A 36 5.24 7.67 -6.67
C LEU A 36 3.77 7.38 -6.41
N PHE A 37 3.08 6.73 -7.36
CA PHE A 37 1.76 6.17 -7.07
C PHE A 37 1.93 4.72 -6.63
N ARG A 38 2.16 4.50 -5.35
CA ARG A 38 2.39 3.18 -4.78
C ARG A 38 1.55 2.96 -3.53
N VAL A 39 0.97 1.76 -3.43
CA VAL A 39 0.33 1.33 -2.18
C VAL A 39 1.39 1.08 -1.13
N GLY A 40 1.23 1.72 0.01
CA GLY A 40 2.07 1.59 1.20
C GLY A 40 1.24 1.18 2.41
N ALA A 41 1.91 0.91 3.51
CA ALA A 41 1.29 0.71 4.81
C ALA A 41 1.74 1.80 5.79
N ILE A 42 0.82 2.19 6.66
CA ILE A 42 1.09 3.03 7.82
C ILE A 42 0.64 2.30 9.08
N THR A 43 1.34 2.50 10.17
CA THR A 43 0.90 2.05 11.49
C THR A 43 0.56 3.26 12.31
N VAL A 44 -0.68 3.35 12.78
CA VAL A 44 -1.22 4.42 13.61
C VAL A 44 -2.00 3.82 14.78
N ASN A 45 -1.73 4.26 16.00
CA ASN A 45 -2.35 3.73 17.22
C ASN A 45 -2.25 2.18 17.33
N GLY A 46 -1.10 1.61 16.92
CA GLY A 46 -0.86 0.17 16.92
C GLY A 46 -1.59 -0.61 15.81
N ARG A 47 -2.35 0.06 14.93
CA ARG A 47 -3.07 -0.56 13.83
C ARG A 47 -2.38 -0.29 12.50
N ARG A 48 -2.26 -1.33 11.70
CA ARG A 48 -1.73 -1.25 10.34
C ARG A 48 -2.84 -0.94 9.34
N GLU A 49 -2.63 0.12 8.54
CA GLU A 49 -3.57 0.67 7.58
C GLU A 49 -2.93 0.81 6.20
N LEU A 50 -3.74 0.73 5.15
CA LEU A 50 -3.27 1.04 3.80
C LEU A 50 -3.23 2.54 3.55
N CYS A 51 -2.31 2.96 2.72
CA CYS A 51 -2.26 4.31 2.15
C CYS A 51 -1.78 4.26 0.69
N LEU A 52 -2.08 5.31 -0.07
CA LEU A 52 -1.47 5.56 -1.36
C LEU A 52 -0.38 6.61 -1.19
N ILE A 53 0.86 6.24 -1.46
CA ILE A 53 2.00 7.15 -1.46
C ILE A 53 1.96 7.92 -2.79
N LYS A 54 1.94 9.26 -2.72
CA LYS A 54 1.88 10.14 -3.89
C LYS A 54 3.25 10.73 -4.24
N ASN A 55 3.98 11.18 -3.25
CA ASN A 55 5.36 11.65 -3.42
C ASN A 55 6.15 11.51 -2.12
N ILE A 56 7.48 11.56 -2.26
CA ILE A 56 8.43 11.52 -1.15
C ILE A 56 9.52 12.57 -1.36
N SER A 57 10.03 13.11 -0.26
CA SER A 57 11.22 13.95 -0.17
C SER A 57 12.05 13.51 1.03
N GLU A 58 13.23 14.06 1.21
CA GLU A 58 14.10 13.74 2.36
C GLU A 58 13.43 13.97 3.72
N GLY A 59 12.64 15.04 3.85
CA GLY A 59 12.00 15.42 5.13
C GLY A 59 10.56 14.97 5.29
N GLY A 60 9.93 14.34 4.28
CA GLY A 60 8.52 13.99 4.41
C GLY A 60 7.89 13.39 3.16
N MET A 61 6.59 13.14 3.25
CA MET A 61 5.85 12.42 2.24
C MET A 61 4.43 12.97 2.09
N LEU A 62 3.88 12.86 0.88
CA LEU A 62 2.46 13.07 0.62
C LEU A 62 1.79 11.72 0.44
N ILE A 63 0.80 11.44 1.27
CA ILE A 63 0.02 10.20 1.21
C ILE A 63 -1.48 10.51 1.09
N ARG A 64 -2.24 9.52 0.60
CA ARG A 64 -3.68 9.43 0.78
C ARG A 64 -3.95 8.23 1.69
N PRO A 65 -4.22 8.44 2.97
CA PRO A 65 -4.57 7.37 3.89
C PRO A 65 -5.99 6.87 3.62
N TYR A 66 -6.27 5.65 4.00
CA TYR A 66 -7.61 5.06 3.97
C TYR A 66 -8.24 4.93 5.37
N CYS A 67 -7.65 5.61 6.35
CA CYS A 67 -8.18 5.84 7.68
C CYS A 67 -8.18 7.34 8.00
N ASP A 68 -8.88 7.72 9.07
CA ASP A 68 -8.86 9.12 9.52
C ASP A 68 -7.58 9.42 10.29
N LEU A 69 -6.92 10.51 9.87
CA LEU A 69 -5.71 11.04 10.50
C LEU A 69 -5.90 12.54 10.78
N ALA A 70 -5.66 12.95 12.00
CA ALA A 70 -5.64 14.36 12.38
C ALA A 70 -4.22 14.92 12.28
N ALA A 71 -4.08 16.24 12.11
CA ALA A 71 -2.79 16.91 12.24
C ALA A 71 -2.19 16.66 13.63
N GLY A 72 -0.89 16.47 13.71
CA GLY A 72 -0.17 16.11 14.94
C GLY A 72 -0.21 14.61 15.29
N THR A 73 -0.91 13.77 14.54
CA THR A 73 -0.94 12.32 14.80
C THR A 73 0.42 11.69 14.48
N PRO A 74 1.08 11.01 15.44
CA PRO A 74 2.28 10.22 15.18
C PRO A 74 1.90 8.93 14.44
N LEU A 75 2.72 8.52 13.50
CA LEU A 75 2.55 7.26 12.77
C LEU A 75 3.88 6.73 12.25
N ILE A 76 3.90 5.48 11.83
CA ILE A 76 5.06 4.85 11.20
C ILE A 76 4.68 4.53 9.76
N ILE A 77 5.47 4.96 8.79
CA ILE A 77 5.30 4.59 7.38
C ILE A 77 6.26 3.47 7.03
N GLU A 78 5.74 2.42 6.42
CA GLU A 78 6.55 1.36 5.83
C GLU A 78 6.82 1.68 4.36
N LEU A 79 8.06 2.02 4.04
CA LEU A 79 8.50 2.42 2.69
C LEU A 79 8.79 1.19 1.82
N LYS A 80 9.38 0.16 2.41
CA LYS A 80 9.63 -1.16 1.83
C LYS A 80 9.68 -2.18 2.96
N THR A 81 9.61 -3.45 2.65
CA THR A 81 9.70 -4.51 3.66
C THR A 81 10.94 -4.30 4.54
N GLY A 82 10.72 -4.06 5.83
CA GLY A 82 11.79 -3.85 6.82
C GLY A 82 12.31 -2.41 6.94
N CYS A 83 11.82 -1.47 6.15
CA CYS A 83 12.19 -0.05 6.28
C CYS A 83 10.97 0.73 6.76
N SER A 84 10.93 1.02 8.05
CA SER A 84 9.86 1.78 8.72
C SER A 84 10.39 3.13 9.17
N VAL A 85 9.66 4.21 8.86
CA VAL A 85 10.07 5.58 9.17
C VAL A 85 9.03 6.21 10.10
N PRO A 86 9.42 6.60 11.32
CA PRO A 86 8.58 7.40 12.22
C PRO A 86 8.33 8.78 11.62
N CYS A 87 7.08 9.24 11.72
CA CYS A 87 6.69 10.53 11.20
C CYS A 87 5.44 11.08 11.90
N THR A 88 5.16 12.34 11.68
CA THR A 88 3.99 13.03 12.24
C THR A 88 3.18 13.69 11.12
N VAL A 89 1.86 13.64 11.23
CA VAL A 89 0.98 14.35 10.31
C VAL A 89 1.15 15.85 10.47
N SER A 90 1.65 16.53 9.44
CA SER A 90 1.83 17.99 9.44
C SER A 90 0.54 18.71 9.03
N TRP A 91 -0.19 18.18 8.05
CA TRP A 91 -1.42 18.78 7.55
C TRP A 91 -2.32 17.76 6.84
N ARG A 92 -3.61 18.08 6.75
CA ARG A 92 -4.62 17.32 6.01
C ARG A 92 -5.39 18.25 5.07
N ARG A 93 -5.55 17.86 3.82
CA ARG A 93 -6.35 18.58 2.84
C ARG A 93 -6.84 17.66 1.73
N ASP A 94 -8.13 17.74 1.38
CA ASP A 94 -8.76 17.03 0.24
C ASP A 94 -8.44 15.53 0.20
N GLY A 95 -8.54 14.85 1.37
CA GLY A 95 -8.23 13.44 1.51
C GLY A 95 -6.74 13.09 1.35
N SER A 96 -5.88 14.08 1.23
CA SER A 96 -4.42 13.92 1.23
C SER A 96 -3.84 14.42 2.55
N VAL A 97 -2.75 13.80 2.96
CA VAL A 97 -2.06 14.08 4.22
C VAL A 97 -0.59 14.28 3.92
N GLY A 98 -0.05 15.41 4.36
CA GLY A 98 1.40 15.64 4.43
C GLY A 98 1.93 15.12 5.75
N VAL A 99 2.97 14.31 5.69
CA VAL A 99 3.68 13.82 6.88
C VAL A 99 5.12 14.30 6.85
N GLU A 100 5.66 14.59 8.02
CA GLU A 100 7.04 14.98 8.25
C GLU A 100 7.78 13.83 8.95
N PHE A 101 8.92 13.46 8.44
CA PHE A 101 9.76 12.42 9.03
C PHE A 101 10.48 12.97 10.26
N GLU A 102 10.63 12.15 11.31
CA GLU A 102 11.42 12.53 12.49
C GLU A 102 12.91 12.71 12.16
N THR A 103 13.40 11.93 11.18
CA THR A 103 14.76 12.04 10.64
C THR A 103 14.72 12.01 9.14
N PRO A 104 15.52 12.85 8.44
CA PRO A 104 15.61 12.81 6.99
C PRO A 104 15.98 11.42 6.48
N VAL A 105 15.43 11.06 5.32
CA VAL A 105 15.66 9.76 4.67
C VAL A 105 16.40 9.94 3.35
N ASP A 106 17.26 8.98 2.98
CA ASP A 106 17.84 8.92 1.65
C ASP A 106 16.82 8.37 0.64
N VAL A 107 16.22 9.29 -0.10
CA VAL A 107 15.19 8.94 -1.10
C VAL A 107 15.78 8.10 -2.23
N VAL A 108 17.03 8.35 -2.63
CA VAL A 108 17.69 7.60 -3.70
C VAL A 108 17.91 6.16 -3.27
N GLU A 109 18.36 5.93 -2.04
CA GLU A 109 18.51 4.59 -1.48
C GLU A 109 17.16 3.84 -1.42
N ILE A 110 16.10 4.50 -0.96
CA ILE A 110 14.75 3.93 -0.89
C ILE A 110 14.23 3.53 -2.27
N LEU A 111 14.50 4.34 -3.30
CA LEU A 111 14.02 4.12 -4.66
C LEU A 111 14.90 3.16 -5.46
N SER A 112 16.22 3.19 -5.29
CA SER A 112 17.18 2.40 -6.05
C SER A 112 17.17 0.91 -5.68
N THR A 113 16.90 0.57 -4.44
CA THR A 113 16.82 -0.83 -3.98
C THR A 113 15.66 -1.62 -4.64
N ALA A 114 14.82 -0.95 -5.43
CA ALA A 114 13.79 -1.59 -6.22
C ALA A 114 14.32 -2.33 -7.46
N GLN A 115 15.60 -2.14 -7.84
CA GLN A 115 16.17 -2.71 -9.07
C GLN A 115 16.99 -4.00 -8.86
N GLU A 116 17.50 -4.25 -7.65
CA GLU A 116 18.45 -5.36 -7.41
C GLU A 116 17.97 -6.41 -6.39
N GLY A 117 16.74 -6.33 -5.90
CA GLY A 117 16.19 -7.23 -4.88
C GLY A 117 14.87 -7.90 -5.28
N PRO A 118 14.35 -8.82 -4.46
CA PRO A 118 13.02 -9.37 -4.67
C PRO A 118 12.00 -8.23 -4.75
N ARG A 119 11.07 -8.33 -5.71
CA ARG A 119 10.02 -7.31 -5.93
C ARG A 119 9.41 -6.88 -4.60
N PRO A 120 9.24 -5.57 -4.35
CA PRO A 120 8.63 -5.09 -3.12
C PRO A 120 7.30 -5.80 -2.88
N ARG A 121 7.16 -6.43 -1.73
CA ARG A 121 5.93 -7.14 -1.37
C ARG A 121 4.82 -6.11 -1.19
N MET A 122 3.62 -6.46 -1.65
CA MET A 122 2.43 -5.65 -1.38
C MET A 122 2.16 -5.61 0.13
N PRO A 123 1.74 -4.45 0.67
CA PRO A 123 1.35 -4.36 2.07
C PRO A 123 0.29 -5.41 2.42
N ARG A 124 0.46 -6.06 3.56
CA ARG A 124 -0.45 -7.07 4.10
C ARG A 124 -1.11 -6.53 5.35
N ILE A 125 -2.39 -6.72 5.47
CA ILE A 125 -3.21 -6.30 6.61
C ILE A 125 -3.73 -7.53 7.31
N GLU A 126 -3.49 -7.62 8.62
CA GLU A 126 -4.06 -8.67 9.46
C GLU A 126 -5.57 -8.46 9.59
N VAL A 127 -6.31 -9.56 9.50
CA VAL A 127 -7.76 -9.58 9.59
C VAL A 127 -8.21 -10.80 10.37
N ASP A 128 -9.37 -10.70 11.02
CA ASP A 128 -9.99 -11.82 11.73
C ASP A 128 -11.29 -12.21 11.03
N CYS A 129 -11.16 -13.07 10.05
CA CYS A 129 -12.31 -13.64 9.32
C CYS A 129 -11.98 -15.03 8.79
N PHE A 130 -12.97 -15.71 8.23
CA PHE A 130 -12.80 -17.01 7.58
C PHE A 130 -13.00 -16.88 6.08
N ALA A 131 -12.14 -17.55 5.32
CA ALA A 131 -12.29 -17.75 3.89
C ALA A 131 -12.88 -19.15 3.62
N THR A 132 -13.64 -19.27 2.55
CA THR A 132 -13.96 -20.53 1.91
C THR A 132 -12.97 -20.79 0.80
N VAL A 133 -12.22 -21.91 0.90
CA VAL A 133 -11.21 -22.32 -0.07
C VAL A 133 -11.68 -23.57 -0.78
N ARG A 134 -11.75 -23.50 -2.10
CA ARG A 134 -12.10 -24.65 -2.94
C ARG A 134 -10.86 -25.15 -3.68
N ASP A 135 -10.56 -26.44 -3.48
CA ASP A 135 -9.52 -27.20 -4.16
C ASP A 135 -10.19 -28.32 -4.95
N GLY A 136 -10.41 -28.12 -6.23
CA GLY A 136 -11.20 -29.03 -7.05
C GLY A 136 -12.59 -29.29 -6.47
N GLY A 137 -12.83 -30.54 -6.06
CA GLY A 137 -14.10 -30.96 -5.43
C GLY A 137 -14.14 -30.78 -3.92
N ARG A 138 -13.05 -30.36 -3.27
CA ARG A 138 -12.97 -30.19 -1.82
C ARG A 138 -13.21 -28.75 -1.43
N VAL A 139 -13.86 -28.55 -0.29
CA VAL A 139 -14.14 -27.21 0.25
C VAL A 139 -13.66 -27.16 1.69
N TYR A 140 -12.87 -26.15 2.00
CA TYR A 140 -12.32 -25.91 3.32
C TYR A 140 -12.77 -24.55 3.83
N ARG A 141 -12.96 -24.42 5.14
CA ARG A 141 -13.12 -23.15 5.84
C ARG A 141 -11.83 -22.87 6.61
N MET A 142 -11.09 -21.85 6.20
CA MET A 142 -9.78 -21.52 6.76
C MET A 142 -9.79 -20.11 7.36
N ARG A 143 -9.13 -19.93 8.50
CA ARG A 143 -8.97 -18.59 9.09
C ARG A 143 -7.99 -17.80 8.27
N VAL A 144 -8.32 -16.54 8.00
CA VAL A 144 -7.44 -15.59 7.31
C VAL A 144 -6.51 -14.95 8.33
N HIS A 145 -5.20 -15.07 8.11
CA HIS A 145 -4.19 -14.40 8.93
C HIS A 145 -3.91 -12.99 8.44
N ASP A 146 -3.68 -12.84 7.15
CA ASP A 146 -3.48 -11.55 6.50
C ASP A 146 -3.94 -11.56 5.04
N VAL A 147 -4.23 -10.37 4.52
CA VAL A 147 -4.63 -10.14 3.14
C VAL A 147 -3.86 -8.99 2.52
N SER A 148 -3.62 -9.06 1.22
CA SER A 148 -3.08 -8.00 0.37
C SER A 148 -3.85 -7.97 -0.95
N GLN A 149 -3.57 -6.98 -1.81
CA GLN A 149 -4.13 -6.99 -3.17
C GLN A 149 -3.76 -8.26 -3.96
N GLY A 150 -2.61 -8.86 -3.69
CA GLY A 150 -2.09 -10.00 -4.46
C GLY A 150 -2.33 -11.37 -3.85
N GLY A 151 -2.96 -11.48 -2.68
CA GLY A 151 -3.18 -12.79 -2.06
C GLY A 151 -3.47 -12.76 -0.58
N VAL A 152 -3.58 -13.94 0.00
CA VAL A 152 -3.88 -14.15 1.41
C VAL A 152 -2.92 -15.14 2.04
N LYS A 153 -2.75 -15.03 3.36
CA LYS A 153 -2.18 -16.05 4.23
C LYS A 153 -3.32 -16.65 5.06
N LEU A 154 -3.44 -17.97 5.01
CA LEU A 154 -4.51 -18.73 5.68
C LEU A 154 -3.89 -19.65 6.72
N GLU A 155 -4.59 -19.88 7.83
CA GLU A 155 -4.29 -20.99 8.74
C GLU A 155 -4.84 -22.29 8.11
N SER A 156 -4.02 -23.35 8.09
CA SER A 156 -4.36 -24.58 7.38
C SER A 156 -3.81 -25.80 8.11
N ASP A 157 -4.69 -26.73 8.43
CA ASP A 157 -4.34 -28.06 8.97
C ASP A 157 -4.02 -29.07 7.86
N VAL A 158 -4.19 -28.67 6.60
CA VAL A 158 -3.92 -29.52 5.44
C VAL A 158 -2.76 -28.97 4.62
N ILE A 159 -1.93 -29.87 4.14
CA ILE A 159 -0.84 -29.55 3.21
C ILE A 159 -1.43 -29.56 1.81
N VAL A 160 -1.30 -28.45 1.10
CA VAL A 160 -1.69 -28.32 -0.30
C VAL A 160 -0.41 -28.12 -1.14
N GLU A 161 -0.32 -28.80 -2.26
CA GLU A 161 0.86 -28.71 -3.13
C GLU A 161 1.09 -27.28 -3.65
N SER A 162 2.34 -26.87 -3.68
CA SER A 162 2.71 -25.59 -4.29
C SER A 162 2.38 -25.61 -5.79
N GLY A 163 1.74 -24.55 -6.28
CA GLY A 163 1.25 -24.45 -7.65
C GLY A 163 -0.19 -24.96 -7.85
N ALA A 164 -0.82 -25.59 -6.85
CA ALA A 164 -2.21 -26.03 -6.96
C ALA A 164 -3.14 -24.83 -7.17
N ASP A 165 -4.11 -25.00 -8.10
CA ASP A 165 -5.13 -23.99 -8.39
C ASP A 165 -6.25 -24.07 -7.36
N LEU A 166 -6.61 -22.93 -6.80
CA LEU A 166 -7.65 -22.75 -5.81
C LEU A 166 -8.66 -21.68 -6.21
N VAL A 167 -9.83 -21.73 -5.60
CA VAL A 167 -10.74 -20.58 -5.55
C VAL A 167 -10.90 -20.16 -4.10
N VAL A 168 -10.54 -18.92 -3.82
CA VAL A 168 -10.66 -18.31 -2.49
C VAL A 168 -11.83 -17.35 -2.47
N SER A 169 -12.77 -17.57 -1.55
CA SER A 169 -13.92 -16.68 -1.33
C SER A 169 -13.81 -16.04 0.05
N LEU A 170 -13.60 -14.74 0.08
CA LEU A 170 -13.66 -13.90 1.28
C LEU A 170 -15.09 -13.38 1.44
N PRO A 171 -15.66 -13.31 2.66
CA PRO A 171 -17.00 -12.79 2.86
C PRO A 171 -17.13 -11.35 2.34
N GLY A 172 -18.07 -11.09 1.44
CA GLY A 172 -18.28 -9.75 0.87
C GLY A 172 -17.37 -9.36 -0.28
N LEU A 173 -16.47 -10.25 -0.73
CA LEU A 173 -15.70 -10.10 -1.97
C LEU A 173 -16.07 -11.19 -2.98
N GLU A 174 -15.91 -10.85 -4.26
CA GLU A 174 -16.04 -11.83 -5.32
C GLU A 174 -14.99 -12.95 -5.18
N PRO A 175 -15.36 -14.21 -5.48
CA PRO A 175 -14.43 -15.33 -5.44
C PRO A 175 -13.21 -15.09 -6.34
N GLN A 176 -12.02 -15.36 -5.81
CA GLN A 176 -10.76 -15.15 -6.51
C GLN A 176 -10.15 -16.49 -6.94
N ALA A 177 -9.87 -16.63 -8.23
CA ALA A 177 -9.00 -17.70 -8.72
C ALA A 177 -7.57 -17.42 -8.23
N ALA A 178 -6.90 -18.43 -7.72
CA ALA A 178 -5.65 -18.29 -7.00
C ALA A 178 -4.77 -19.53 -7.14
N ALA A 179 -3.48 -19.40 -6.81
CA ALA A 179 -2.55 -20.51 -6.77
C ALA A 179 -1.79 -20.56 -5.43
N VAL A 180 -1.54 -21.75 -4.94
CA VAL A 180 -0.72 -21.98 -3.76
C VAL A 180 0.73 -21.61 -4.07
N ARG A 181 1.36 -20.81 -3.20
CA ARG A 181 2.78 -20.48 -3.28
C ARG A 181 3.63 -21.30 -2.35
N TRP A 182 3.13 -21.58 -1.17
CA TRP A 182 3.80 -22.37 -0.16
C TRP A 182 2.76 -22.88 0.86
N SER A 183 3.07 -24.01 1.51
CA SER A 183 2.28 -24.63 2.57
C SER A 183 3.25 -25.17 3.61
N GLU A 184 3.35 -24.49 4.77
CA GLU A 184 4.30 -24.82 5.83
C GLU A 184 3.84 -24.26 7.18
N ASP A 185 4.28 -24.89 8.26
CA ASP A 185 4.07 -24.42 9.65
C ASP A 185 2.61 -24.12 10.02
N GLY A 186 1.66 -24.87 9.48
CA GLY A 186 0.24 -24.64 9.76
C GLY A 186 -0.36 -23.48 8.99
N PHE A 187 0.33 -22.98 7.96
CA PHE A 187 -0.13 -21.88 7.11
C PHE A 187 -0.06 -22.23 5.63
N LEU A 188 -0.94 -21.56 4.89
CA LEU A 188 -1.02 -21.64 3.43
C LEU A 188 -0.89 -20.23 2.85
N GLY A 189 0.15 -20.01 2.04
CA GLY A 189 0.32 -18.77 1.28
C GLY A 189 -0.25 -18.89 -0.11
N VAL A 190 -1.24 -18.06 -0.43
CA VAL A 190 -1.99 -18.10 -1.68
C VAL A 190 -1.85 -16.77 -2.43
N THR A 191 -1.61 -16.84 -3.74
CA THR A 191 -1.56 -15.67 -4.63
C THR A 191 -2.77 -15.67 -5.54
N PHE A 192 -3.48 -14.56 -5.61
CA PHE A 192 -4.57 -14.35 -6.55
C PHE A 192 -4.04 -14.26 -7.99
N ASN A 193 -4.77 -14.82 -8.95
CA ASN A 193 -4.43 -14.74 -10.36
C ASN A 193 -4.59 -13.31 -10.91
N ARG A 194 -5.41 -12.48 -10.25
CA ARG A 194 -5.59 -11.05 -10.52
C ARG A 194 -5.51 -10.28 -9.21
N LEU A 195 -4.89 -9.10 -9.28
CA LEU A 195 -4.88 -8.21 -8.12
C LEU A 195 -6.29 -7.75 -7.77
N LEU A 196 -6.62 -7.77 -6.49
CA LEU A 196 -7.80 -7.08 -5.99
C LEU A 196 -7.66 -5.58 -6.29
N PRO A 197 -8.69 -4.93 -6.84
CA PRO A 197 -8.71 -3.47 -6.92
C PRO A 197 -8.49 -2.88 -5.52
N LEU A 198 -7.70 -1.81 -5.44
CA LEU A 198 -7.39 -1.21 -4.15
C LEU A 198 -8.64 -0.66 -3.45
N SER A 199 -9.59 -0.12 -4.21
CA SER A 199 -10.89 0.33 -3.71
C SER A 199 -11.63 -0.79 -2.99
N ASP A 200 -11.74 -1.95 -3.65
CA ASP A 200 -12.52 -3.08 -3.16
C ASP A 200 -11.88 -3.67 -1.89
N LEU A 201 -10.54 -3.77 -1.87
CA LEU A 201 -9.82 -4.20 -0.67
C LEU A 201 -10.01 -3.22 0.49
N VAL A 202 -9.95 -1.91 0.25
CA VAL A 202 -10.12 -0.89 1.29
C VAL A 202 -11.54 -0.91 1.84
N ASP A 203 -12.54 -0.96 0.97
CA ASP A 203 -13.96 -0.97 1.38
C ASP A 203 -14.28 -2.26 2.15
N TRP A 204 -13.74 -3.38 1.71
CA TRP A 204 -13.86 -4.66 2.40
C TRP A 204 -13.19 -4.65 3.79
N LEU A 205 -11.97 -4.09 3.91
CA LEU A 205 -11.29 -3.96 5.20
C LEU A 205 -12.08 -3.09 6.19
N ARG A 206 -12.74 -2.03 5.73
CA ARG A 206 -13.61 -1.20 6.55
C ARG A 206 -14.82 -1.99 7.05
N ALA A 207 -15.55 -2.63 6.13
CA ALA A 207 -16.73 -3.41 6.47
C ALA A 207 -16.41 -4.56 7.44
N THR A 208 -15.29 -5.26 7.23
CA THR A 208 -14.85 -6.36 8.11
C THR A 208 -14.56 -5.85 9.53
N ARG A 209 -13.96 -4.67 9.67
CA ARG A 209 -13.70 -4.07 10.99
C ARG A 209 -14.95 -3.60 11.69
N GLU A 210 -15.88 -3.01 10.98
CA GLU A 210 -17.17 -2.57 11.54
C GLU A 210 -17.96 -3.75 12.10
N GLN A 211 -17.93 -4.90 11.41
CA GLN A 211 -18.55 -6.15 11.87
C GLN A 211 -17.90 -6.68 13.15
N LEU A 212 -16.57 -6.61 13.27
CA LEU A 212 -15.86 -7.04 14.48
C LEU A 212 -16.10 -6.11 15.69
N CYS A 213 -16.36 -4.84 15.47
CA CYS A 213 -16.69 -3.89 16.53
C CYS A 213 -18.15 -3.99 17.00
N ALA A 214 -19.03 -4.62 16.20
CA ALA A 214 -20.46 -4.78 16.48
C ALA A 214 -20.81 -6.12 17.13
N ALA A 215 -19.86 -7.06 17.20
CA ALA A 215 -20.01 -8.41 17.79
C ALA A 215 -19.41 -8.47 19.20
#